data_3514c5338dbd583f923f8db6ea34cd5b
#
_entry.id   3514c5338dbd583f923f8db6ea34cd5b
#
_cell.length_a   1.000
_cell.length_b   1.000
_cell.length_c   1.000
_cell.angle_alpha   90.00
_cell.angle_beta   90.00
_cell.angle_gamma   90.00
#
_symmetry.space_group_name_H-M   'P 1'
#
loop_
_entity.id
_entity.type
_entity.pdbx_description
1 polymer ?
#
loop_
_entity_poly.entity_id
_entity_poly.type
_entity_poly.pdbx_seq_one_letter_code
_entity_poly.pdbx_strand_id
1 'polypeptide(L)'
;MKGIGTNEGVLIEILGTRNNNEINMIKQEFQRAYGKPLEKWISSETSGHLKKLLMGLIQCNRSMNMTADPQMCQSDAQALYRAGEGRWGTDESTFVRIFTQRSPAEMSMINTCYQQLRGKSLHQAIDNEFSGDTRTLLHTILEALEDPAAYFARRIRESVQGIGTNDSRLIRVIVSRCEIDMPRIKQAYQRLFQRDLVMDVRSDTSGDYRRILTYLLTRV
;
A
#
# COMPACT_ATOMS: atom_id res chain seq x y z
N MET A 1 7.55 1.14 17.84
CA MET A 1 8.28 -0.10 17.52
C MET A 1 9.34 -0.41 18.59
N LYS A 2 8.99 -0.29 19.86
CA LYS A 2 9.75 -0.85 20.99
C LYS A 2 8.79 -1.80 21.71
N GLY A 3 8.94 -3.09 21.47
CA GLY A 3 8.11 -4.13 22.06
C GLY A 3 8.48 -5.49 21.49
N ILE A 4 7.95 -6.56 22.05
CA ILE A 4 8.12 -7.90 21.53
C ILE A 4 7.25 -8.03 20.26
N GLY A 5 7.90 -8.03 19.09
CA GLY A 5 7.27 -8.19 17.77
C GLY A 5 7.25 -6.89 16.94
N THR A 6 7.29 -7.07 15.65
CA THR A 6 7.17 -6.00 14.63
C THR A 6 5.71 -5.81 14.28
N ASN A 7 5.28 -4.58 14.05
CA ASN A 7 3.95 -4.34 13.49
C ASN A 7 4.07 -4.31 11.96
N GLU A 8 3.99 -5.50 11.36
CA GLU A 8 4.09 -5.70 9.91
C GLU A 8 3.05 -4.87 9.15
N GLY A 9 1.85 -4.71 9.69
CA GLY A 9 0.79 -3.91 9.09
C GLY A 9 1.18 -2.44 8.91
N VAL A 10 1.98 -1.87 9.81
CA VAL A 10 2.50 -0.49 9.66
C VAL A 10 3.56 -0.42 8.56
N LEU A 11 4.46 -1.40 8.48
CA LEU A 11 5.46 -1.49 7.41
C LEU A 11 4.80 -1.64 6.04
N ILE A 12 3.83 -2.53 5.95
CA ILE A 12 3.04 -2.79 4.73
C ILE A 12 2.36 -1.51 4.26
N GLU A 13 1.64 -0.82 5.16
CA GLU A 13 0.95 0.43 4.81
C GLU A 13 1.93 1.51 4.34
N ILE A 14 3.01 1.74 5.08
CA ILE A 14 3.96 2.81 4.75
C ILE A 14 4.70 2.46 3.45
N LEU A 15 5.41 1.35 3.40
CA LEU A 15 6.28 1.04 2.27
C LEU A 15 5.52 0.65 1.00
N GLY A 16 4.34 0.02 1.15
CA GLY A 16 3.50 -0.36 0.02
C GLY A 16 2.83 0.82 -0.69
N THR A 17 2.71 1.99 -0.03
CA THR A 17 1.96 3.13 -0.56
C THR A 17 2.82 4.35 -0.94
N ARG A 18 4.08 4.41 -0.51
CA ARG A 18 4.96 5.56 -0.74
C ARG A 18 5.71 5.44 -2.08
N ASN A 19 5.95 6.59 -2.70
CA ASN A 19 6.78 6.68 -3.91
C ASN A 19 8.27 6.65 -3.55
N ASN A 20 9.14 6.55 -4.57
CA ASN A 20 10.59 6.47 -4.40
C ASN A 20 11.17 7.62 -3.57
N ASN A 21 10.71 8.86 -3.81
CA ASN A 21 11.21 10.04 -3.09
C ASN A 21 10.81 9.99 -1.62
N GLU A 22 9.55 9.67 -1.34
CA GLU A 22 9.05 9.54 0.04
C GLU A 22 9.81 8.42 0.78
N ILE A 23 10.06 7.28 0.14
CA ILE A 23 10.83 6.17 0.76
C ILE A 23 12.27 6.62 1.04
N ASN A 24 12.92 7.33 0.11
CA ASN A 24 14.28 7.87 0.34
C ASN A 24 14.31 8.84 1.52
N MET A 25 13.33 9.73 1.66
CA MET A 25 13.21 10.61 2.82
C MET A 25 13.03 9.83 4.12
N ILE A 26 12.18 8.80 4.12
CA ILE A 26 11.98 7.92 5.27
C ILE A 26 13.29 7.22 5.67
N LYS A 27 14.07 6.72 4.71
CA LYS A 27 15.39 6.09 4.95
C LYS A 27 16.35 7.05 5.65
N GLN A 28 16.45 8.28 5.15
CA GLN A 28 17.31 9.32 5.72
C GLN A 28 16.91 9.69 7.14
N GLU A 29 15.60 9.92 7.36
CA GLU A 29 15.09 10.27 8.68
C GLU A 29 15.20 9.10 9.67
N PHE A 30 15.00 7.87 9.22
CA PHE A 30 15.19 6.68 10.05
C PHE A 30 16.66 6.54 10.48
N GLN A 31 17.61 6.72 9.56
CA GLN A 31 19.03 6.71 9.86
C GLN A 31 19.41 7.81 10.84
N ARG A 32 18.87 9.03 10.67
CA ARG A 32 19.10 10.17 11.56
C ARG A 32 18.57 9.91 12.96
N ALA A 33 17.36 9.35 13.07
CA ALA A 33 16.68 9.17 14.35
C ALA A 33 17.20 7.97 15.16
N TYR A 34 17.64 6.90 14.47
CA TYR A 34 17.98 5.62 15.11
C TYR A 34 19.44 5.18 14.94
N GLY A 35 20.25 5.91 14.16
CA GLY A 35 21.65 5.58 13.91
C GLY A 35 21.87 4.29 13.11
N LYS A 36 20.83 3.74 12.48
CA LYS A 36 20.86 2.47 11.74
C LYS A 36 20.16 2.60 10.39
N PRO A 37 20.68 1.98 9.31
CA PRO A 37 19.98 1.92 8.05
C PRO A 37 18.64 1.17 8.18
N LEU A 38 17.59 1.70 7.53
CA LEU A 38 16.26 1.08 7.52
C LEU A 38 16.31 -0.34 6.93
N GLU A 39 17.15 -0.55 5.92
CA GLU A 39 17.38 -1.84 5.28
C GLU A 39 17.84 -2.92 6.25
N LYS A 40 18.80 -2.59 7.11
CA LYS A 40 19.29 -3.53 8.15
C LYS A 40 18.19 -3.87 9.14
N TRP A 41 17.41 -2.86 9.54
CA TRP A 41 16.33 -3.06 10.49
C TRP A 41 15.22 -3.95 9.89
N ILE A 42 14.72 -3.64 8.67
CA ILE A 42 13.72 -4.49 8.00
C ILE A 42 14.24 -5.92 7.83
N SER A 43 15.52 -6.08 7.45
CA SER A 43 16.12 -7.39 7.24
C SER A 43 16.20 -8.22 8.52
N SER A 44 16.32 -7.61 9.71
CA SER A 44 16.32 -8.31 11.01
C SER A 44 14.91 -8.62 11.52
N GLU A 45 13.92 -7.79 11.18
CA GLU A 45 12.57 -7.87 11.73
C GLU A 45 11.59 -8.65 10.84
N THR A 46 11.97 -8.96 9.60
CA THR A 46 11.10 -9.66 8.64
C THR A 46 11.80 -10.84 8.00
N SER A 47 11.02 -11.79 7.47
CA SER A 47 11.54 -13.00 6.83
C SER A 47 10.74 -13.37 5.57
N GLY A 48 11.18 -14.39 4.84
CA GLY A 48 10.47 -14.97 3.70
C GLY A 48 10.20 -13.98 2.57
N HIS A 49 9.00 -14.11 1.98
CA HIS A 49 8.60 -13.31 0.81
C HIS A 49 8.24 -11.88 1.17
N LEU A 50 7.69 -11.65 2.38
CA LEU A 50 7.46 -10.30 2.90
C LEU A 50 8.76 -9.49 2.91
N LYS A 51 9.84 -10.06 3.46
CA LYS A 51 11.16 -9.42 3.46
C LYS A 51 11.64 -9.08 2.06
N LYS A 52 11.52 -10.01 1.10
CA LYS A 52 11.93 -9.79 -0.29
C LYS A 52 11.20 -8.61 -0.93
N LEU A 53 9.87 -8.53 -0.75
CA LEU A 53 9.04 -7.42 -1.24
C LEU A 53 9.43 -6.09 -0.60
N LEU A 54 9.51 -6.04 0.74
CA LEU A 54 9.90 -4.81 1.46
C LEU A 54 11.31 -4.34 1.05
N MET A 55 12.26 -5.27 0.91
CA MET A 55 13.61 -4.96 0.42
C MET A 55 13.61 -4.45 -1.02
N GLY A 56 12.75 -4.99 -1.89
CA GLY A 56 12.58 -4.48 -3.25
C GLY A 56 12.02 -3.04 -3.28
N LEU A 57 11.04 -2.73 -2.44
CA LEU A 57 10.46 -1.39 -2.35
C LEU A 57 11.46 -0.34 -1.87
N ILE A 58 12.27 -0.65 -0.84
CA ILE A 58 13.25 0.30 -0.29
C ILE A 58 14.47 0.54 -1.19
N GLN A 59 14.66 -0.23 -2.27
CA GLN A 59 15.64 0.09 -3.31
C GLN A 59 15.23 1.34 -4.13
N CYS A 60 13.97 1.77 -4.06
CA CYS A 60 13.46 2.94 -4.78
C CYS A 60 13.65 2.87 -6.30
N ASN A 61 13.56 1.68 -6.88
CA ASN A 61 13.76 1.43 -8.31
C ASN A 61 12.45 1.35 -9.10
N ARG A 62 11.33 1.81 -8.53
CA ARG A 62 10.05 1.84 -9.25
C ARG A 62 10.14 2.79 -10.43
N SER A 63 9.70 2.31 -11.59
CA SER A 63 9.57 3.11 -12.82
C SER A 63 8.72 4.35 -12.57
N MET A 64 9.13 5.49 -13.13
CA MET A 64 8.40 6.75 -13.09
C MET A 64 7.67 7.03 -14.42
N ASN A 65 7.61 6.04 -15.32
CA ASN A 65 6.96 6.18 -16.62
C ASN A 65 5.47 6.51 -16.45
N MET A 66 5.04 7.55 -17.14
CA MET A 66 3.62 7.97 -17.17
C MET A 66 2.82 7.19 -18.22
N THR A 67 3.51 6.53 -19.15
CA THR A 67 2.93 5.69 -20.20
C THR A 67 3.44 4.26 -20.08
N ALA A 68 2.60 3.31 -20.47
CA ALA A 68 2.94 1.90 -20.46
C ALA A 68 3.27 1.40 -21.88
N ASP A 69 4.32 0.60 -22.03
CA ASP A 69 4.61 -0.15 -23.23
C ASP A 69 3.71 -1.41 -23.27
N PRO A 70 2.81 -1.54 -24.26
CA PRO A 70 1.88 -2.66 -24.35
C PRO A 70 2.59 -4.02 -24.46
N GLN A 71 3.70 -4.11 -25.19
CA GLN A 71 4.41 -5.37 -25.38
C GLN A 71 5.08 -5.82 -24.08
N MET A 72 5.73 -4.90 -23.39
CA MET A 72 6.31 -5.17 -22.07
C MET A 72 5.24 -5.57 -21.05
N CYS A 73 4.11 -4.87 -20.99
CA CYS A 73 3.04 -5.17 -20.06
C CYS A 73 2.38 -6.52 -20.35
N GLN A 74 2.20 -6.89 -21.61
CA GLN A 74 1.72 -8.21 -22.01
C GLN A 74 2.71 -9.31 -21.62
N SER A 75 4.00 -9.08 -21.83
CA SER A 75 5.06 -10.02 -21.40
C SER A 75 5.08 -10.20 -19.87
N ASP A 76 4.93 -9.11 -19.09
CA ASP A 76 4.87 -9.18 -17.63
C ASP A 76 3.60 -9.88 -17.13
N ALA A 77 2.44 -9.66 -17.77
CA ALA A 77 1.21 -10.38 -17.45
C ALA A 77 1.36 -11.90 -17.67
N GLN A 78 2.00 -12.29 -18.78
CA GLN A 78 2.33 -13.70 -19.06
C GLN A 78 3.34 -14.27 -18.05
N ALA A 79 4.34 -13.47 -17.66
CA ALA A 79 5.32 -13.87 -16.66
C ALA A 79 4.67 -14.10 -15.29
N LEU A 80 3.76 -13.21 -14.85
CA LEU A 80 2.98 -13.39 -13.61
C LEU A 80 2.13 -14.65 -13.65
N TYR A 81 1.47 -14.92 -14.78
CA TYR A 81 0.70 -16.16 -14.94
C TYR A 81 1.57 -17.41 -14.79
N ARG A 82 2.72 -17.44 -15.49
CA ARG A 82 3.66 -18.58 -15.44
C ARG A 82 4.31 -18.74 -14.07
N ALA A 83 4.46 -17.65 -13.33
CA ALA A 83 5.04 -17.62 -12.00
C ALA A 83 4.08 -18.09 -10.90
N GLY A 84 2.76 -17.95 -11.12
CA GLY A 84 1.70 -18.37 -10.21
C GLY A 84 0.84 -19.50 -10.80
N GLU A 85 -0.39 -19.16 -11.19
CA GLU A 85 -1.42 -20.13 -11.65
C GLU A 85 -0.98 -21.08 -12.78
N GLY A 86 0.07 -20.78 -13.52
CA GLY A 86 0.61 -21.58 -14.63
C GLY A 86 1.56 -22.71 -14.23
N ARG A 87 1.83 -22.89 -12.94
CA ARG A 87 2.74 -23.92 -12.42
C ARG A 87 2.29 -24.45 -11.07
N TRP A 88 2.88 -25.55 -10.64
CA TRP A 88 2.72 -26.01 -9.27
C TRP A 88 3.73 -25.28 -8.37
N GLY A 89 3.24 -24.58 -7.34
CA GLY A 89 4.02 -23.66 -6.52
C GLY A 89 4.21 -22.30 -7.22
N THR A 90 4.59 -21.30 -6.47
CA THR A 90 4.71 -19.91 -6.95
C THR A 90 6.18 -19.52 -7.13
N ASP A 91 6.52 -18.81 -8.22
CA ASP A 91 7.80 -18.10 -8.36
C ASP A 91 7.63 -16.66 -7.87
N GLU A 92 7.84 -16.46 -6.59
CA GLU A 92 7.67 -15.17 -5.95
C GLU A 92 8.66 -14.11 -6.44
N SER A 93 9.77 -14.50 -7.03
CA SER A 93 10.78 -13.55 -7.54
C SER A 93 10.24 -12.69 -8.69
N THR A 94 9.42 -13.29 -9.53
CA THR A 94 8.72 -12.58 -10.62
C THR A 94 7.71 -11.57 -10.06
N PHE A 95 6.91 -11.95 -9.05
CA PHE A 95 5.99 -11.03 -8.38
C PHE A 95 6.77 -9.89 -7.70
N VAL A 96 7.84 -10.19 -6.95
CA VAL A 96 8.68 -9.17 -6.31
C VAL A 96 9.16 -8.15 -7.35
N ARG A 97 9.77 -8.61 -8.45
CA ARG A 97 10.27 -7.73 -9.51
C ARG A 97 9.18 -6.81 -10.06
N ILE A 98 8.06 -7.36 -10.50
CA ILE A 98 7.00 -6.60 -11.17
C ILE A 98 6.34 -5.62 -10.18
N PHE A 99 5.94 -6.08 -9.00
CA PHE A 99 5.24 -5.26 -8.01
C PHE A 99 6.10 -4.15 -7.41
N THR A 100 7.42 -4.30 -7.39
CA THR A 100 8.32 -3.27 -6.82
C THR A 100 8.90 -2.32 -7.86
N GLN A 101 8.88 -2.67 -9.16
CA GLN A 101 9.56 -1.90 -10.19
C GLN A 101 8.63 -1.24 -11.22
N ARG A 102 7.41 -1.73 -11.43
CA ARG A 102 6.50 -1.17 -12.43
C ARG A 102 5.80 0.09 -11.94
N SER A 103 5.65 1.08 -12.84
CA SER A 103 4.92 2.32 -12.57
C SER A 103 3.41 2.07 -12.41
N PRO A 104 2.63 3.05 -11.88
CA PRO A 104 1.17 2.95 -11.84
C PRO A 104 0.54 2.68 -13.21
N ALA A 105 1.00 3.39 -14.26
CA ALA A 105 0.51 3.22 -15.62
C ALA A 105 0.83 1.80 -16.17
N GLU A 106 2.06 1.33 -15.96
CA GLU A 106 2.48 -0.01 -16.36
C GLU A 106 1.68 -1.09 -15.60
N MET A 107 1.49 -0.94 -14.27
CA MET A 107 0.75 -1.93 -13.47
C MET A 107 -0.73 -2.00 -13.83
N SER A 108 -1.37 -0.86 -14.12
CA SER A 108 -2.75 -0.81 -14.62
C SER A 108 -2.91 -1.59 -15.94
N MET A 109 -1.97 -1.38 -16.88
CA MET A 109 -1.98 -2.12 -18.15
C MET A 109 -1.68 -3.62 -17.95
N ILE A 110 -0.73 -3.97 -17.07
CA ILE A 110 -0.44 -5.38 -16.73
C ILE A 110 -1.68 -6.06 -16.16
N ASN A 111 -2.42 -5.40 -15.26
CA ASN A 111 -3.68 -5.95 -14.72
C ASN A 111 -4.72 -6.17 -15.82
N THR A 112 -4.86 -5.23 -16.76
CA THR A 112 -5.74 -5.36 -17.92
C THR A 112 -5.33 -6.55 -18.81
N CYS A 113 -4.05 -6.65 -19.15
CA CYS A 113 -3.52 -7.77 -19.94
C CYS A 113 -3.71 -9.11 -19.23
N TYR A 114 -3.51 -9.15 -17.92
CA TYR A 114 -3.71 -10.37 -17.12
C TYR A 114 -5.18 -10.78 -17.12
N GLN A 115 -6.10 -9.83 -16.97
CA GLN A 115 -7.53 -10.10 -17.03
C GLN A 115 -7.98 -10.61 -18.41
N GLN A 116 -7.44 -10.05 -19.49
CA GLN A 116 -7.69 -10.54 -20.86
C GLN A 116 -7.14 -11.96 -21.06
N LEU A 117 -5.97 -12.26 -20.51
CA LEU A 117 -5.32 -13.55 -20.62
C LEU A 117 -6.04 -14.66 -19.83
N ARG A 118 -6.58 -14.34 -18.63
CA ARG A 118 -7.06 -15.33 -17.66
C ARG A 118 -8.52 -15.20 -17.26
N GLY A 119 -9.20 -14.13 -17.63
CA GLY A 119 -10.55 -13.82 -17.14
C GLY A 119 -10.60 -13.47 -15.66
N LYS A 120 -9.44 -13.25 -15.00
CA LYS A 120 -9.29 -12.92 -13.58
C LYS A 120 -8.40 -11.71 -13.41
N SER A 121 -8.64 -10.91 -12.36
CA SER A 121 -7.77 -9.78 -12.00
C SER A 121 -6.50 -10.24 -11.29
N LEU A 122 -5.50 -9.35 -11.22
CA LEU A 122 -4.32 -9.59 -10.38
C LEU A 122 -4.66 -9.73 -8.89
N HIS A 123 -5.73 -9.08 -8.41
CA HIS A 123 -6.21 -9.28 -7.04
C HIS A 123 -6.60 -10.74 -6.79
N GLN A 124 -7.35 -11.34 -7.70
CA GLN A 124 -7.73 -12.76 -7.59
C GLN A 124 -6.51 -13.70 -7.69
N ALA A 125 -5.54 -13.37 -8.54
CA ALA A 125 -4.29 -14.13 -8.62
C ALA A 125 -3.51 -14.06 -7.30
N ILE A 126 -3.40 -12.87 -6.70
CA ILE A 126 -2.75 -12.69 -5.39
C ILE A 126 -3.45 -13.52 -4.31
N ASP A 127 -4.78 -13.54 -4.28
CA ASP A 127 -5.56 -14.30 -3.29
C ASP A 127 -5.34 -15.81 -3.41
N ASN A 128 -5.15 -16.31 -4.63
CA ASN A 128 -4.91 -17.72 -4.90
C ASN A 128 -3.48 -18.17 -4.55
N GLU A 129 -2.49 -17.29 -4.78
CA GLU A 129 -1.07 -17.63 -4.70
C GLU A 129 -0.40 -17.28 -3.37
N PHE A 130 -0.95 -16.32 -2.63
CA PHE A 130 -0.30 -15.79 -1.44
C PHE A 130 -1.22 -15.78 -0.21
N SER A 131 -0.61 -15.79 0.96
CA SER A 131 -1.30 -15.70 2.24
C SER A 131 -0.61 -14.73 3.21
N GLY A 132 -1.25 -14.41 4.34
CA GLY A 132 -0.69 -13.60 5.42
C GLY A 132 -0.23 -12.21 4.94
N ASP A 133 0.87 -11.73 5.50
CA ASP A 133 1.40 -10.39 5.27
C ASP A 133 1.94 -10.18 3.85
N THR A 134 2.40 -11.24 3.20
CA THR A 134 2.82 -11.19 1.79
C THR A 134 1.65 -10.83 0.89
N ARG A 135 0.51 -11.52 1.05
CA ARG A 135 -0.74 -11.21 0.35
C ARG A 135 -1.20 -9.79 0.63
N THR A 136 -1.19 -9.39 1.91
CA THR A 136 -1.60 -8.04 2.32
C THR A 136 -0.73 -6.96 1.68
N LEU A 137 0.59 -7.16 1.62
CA LEU A 137 1.51 -6.20 0.97
C LEU A 137 1.28 -6.10 -0.54
N LEU A 138 1.10 -7.24 -1.23
CA LEU A 138 0.83 -7.24 -2.67
C LEU A 138 -0.48 -6.50 -3.00
N HIS A 139 -1.55 -6.74 -2.24
CA HIS A 139 -2.80 -5.98 -2.37
C HIS A 139 -2.59 -4.50 -2.08
N THR A 140 -1.87 -4.16 -1.00
CA THR A 140 -1.58 -2.76 -0.66
C THR A 140 -0.85 -2.03 -1.79
N ILE A 141 0.17 -2.67 -2.39
CA ILE A 141 0.90 -2.10 -3.54
C ILE A 141 -0.05 -1.91 -4.72
N LEU A 142 -0.81 -2.93 -5.10
CA LEU A 142 -1.70 -2.87 -6.25
C LEU A 142 -2.78 -1.81 -6.09
N GLU A 143 -3.49 -1.80 -4.96
CA GLU A 143 -4.51 -0.80 -4.66
C GLU A 143 -3.96 0.63 -4.61
N ALA A 144 -2.78 0.83 -4.00
CA ALA A 144 -2.17 2.16 -3.93
C ALA A 144 -1.66 2.66 -5.29
N LEU A 145 -1.31 1.77 -6.21
CA LEU A 145 -0.94 2.12 -7.58
C LEU A 145 -2.17 2.39 -8.46
N GLU A 146 -3.27 1.70 -8.22
CA GLU A 146 -4.53 1.89 -8.95
C GLU A 146 -5.26 3.18 -8.53
N ASP A 147 -5.50 3.37 -7.24
CA ASP A 147 -6.17 4.55 -6.67
C ASP A 147 -5.72 4.77 -5.21
N PRO A 148 -4.65 5.55 -4.99
CA PRO A 148 -4.16 5.79 -3.63
C PRO A 148 -5.19 6.48 -2.74
N ALA A 149 -6.05 7.34 -3.28
CA ALA A 149 -7.08 8.02 -2.49
C ALA A 149 -8.15 7.03 -2.01
N ALA A 150 -8.56 6.09 -2.86
CA ALA A 150 -9.48 5.02 -2.49
C ALA A 150 -8.87 4.08 -1.44
N TYR A 151 -7.58 3.75 -1.57
CA TYR A 151 -6.86 2.96 -0.56
C TYR A 151 -6.94 3.63 0.81
N PHE A 152 -6.54 4.90 0.93
CA PHE A 152 -6.56 5.59 2.22
C PHE A 152 -7.98 5.83 2.74
N ALA A 153 -8.97 6.06 1.88
CA ALA A 153 -10.37 6.13 2.27
C ALA A 153 -10.84 4.82 2.93
N ARG A 154 -10.48 3.66 2.37
CA ARG A 154 -10.76 2.35 2.99
C ARG A 154 -10.06 2.20 4.35
N ARG A 155 -8.77 2.60 4.45
CA ARG A 155 -8.03 2.53 5.73
C ARG A 155 -8.66 3.39 6.83
N ILE A 156 -9.14 4.60 6.49
CA ILE A 156 -9.89 5.44 7.45
C ILE A 156 -11.21 4.75 7.82
N ARG A 157 -11.98 4.26 6.85
CA ARG A 157 -13.24 3.57 7.11
C ARG A 157 -13.08 2.39 8.08
N GLU A 158 -12.08 1.54 7.82
CA GLU A 158 -11.76 0.40 8.69
C GLU A 158 -11.30 0.81 10.10
N SER A 159 -10.80 2.04 10.25
CA SER A 159 -10.37 2.55 11.56
C SER A 159 -11.52 3.03 12.43
N VAL A 160 -12.64 3.44 11.81
CA VAL A 160 -13.84 3.98 12.48
C VAL A 160 -15.06 3.07 12.36
N GLN A 161 -14.90 1.88 11.76
CA GLN A 161 -15.99 0.93 11.59
C GLN A 161 -15.88 -0.21 12.61
N GLY A 162 -16.95 -0.47 13.35
CA GLY A 162 -17.02 -1.57 14.32
C GLY A 162 -17.09 -1.10 15.77
N ILE A 163 -16.71 -1.97 16.69
CA ILE A 163 -16.66 -1.64 18.12
C ILE A 163 -15.27 -1.08 18.45
N GLY A 164 -15.22 0.23 18.77
CA GLY A 164 -13.98 0.95 19.07
C GLY A 164 -13.24 1.46 17.83
N THR A 165 -12.33 2.40 18.05
CA THR A 165 -11.53 3.06 17.00
C THR A 165 -10.14 2.45 16.92
N ASN A 166 -9.62 2.20 15.72
CA ASN A 166 -8.19 1.94 15.54
C ASN A 166 -7.44 3.27 15.49
N ASP A 167 -7.21 3.88 16.64
CA ASP A 167 -6.58 5.19 16.78
C ASP A 167 -5.23 5.28 16.09
N SER A 168 -4.37 4.26 16.25
CA SER A 168 -3.03 4.25 15.65
C SER A 168 -3.05 4.38 14.14
N ARG A 169 -3.96 3.67 13.47
CA ARG A 169 -4.13 3.75 12.00
C ARG A 169 -4.78 5.07 11.62
N LEU A 170 -5.85 5.46 12.32
CA LEU A 170 -6.57 6.70 12.04
C LEU A 170 -5.65 7.92 12.10
N ILE A 171 -4.89 8.05 13.18
CA ILE A 171 -3.90 9.13 13.35
C ILE A 171 -2.86 9.08 12.23
N ARG A 172 -2.27 7.93 11.98
CA ARG A 172 -1.20 7.78 10.99
C ARG A 172 -1.68 8.20 9.60
N VAL A 173 -2.85 7.73 9.16
CA VAL A 173 -3.38 8.07 7.84
C VAL A 173 -3.73 9.55 7.76
N ILE A 174 -4.49 10.10 8.71
CA ILE A 174 -4.89 11.51 8.67
C ILE A 174 -3.66 12.42 8.70
N VAL A 175 -2.76 12.23 9.65
CA VAL A 175 -1.57 13.10 9.81
C VAL A 175 -0.64 13.01 8.60
N SER A 176 -0.42 11.81 8.04
CA SER A 176 0.48 11.66 6.89
C SER A 176 -0.11 12.12 5.57
N ARG A 177 -1.43 12.35 5.48
CA ARG A 177 -2.12 12.70 4.23
C ARG A 177 -2.80 14.07 4.25
N CYS A 178 -2.95 14.70 5.43
CA CYS A 178 -3.72 15.96 5.54
C CYS A 178 -3.17 17.11 4.68
N GLU A 179 -1.86 17.14 4.40
CA GLU A 179 -1.22 18.17 3.58
C GLU A 179 -0.88 17.70 2.15
N ILE A 180 -1.25 16.48 1.77
CA ILE A 180 -0.88 15.88 0.47
C ILE A 180 -2.09 15.72 -0.44
N ASP A 181 -3.07 14.93 -0.05
CA ASP A 181 -4.19 14.56 -0.91
C ASP A 181 -5.51 14.33 -0.17
N MET A 182 -5.68 14.87 1.02
CA MET A 182 -6.89 14.71 1.81
C MET A 182 -8.19 15.07 1.07
N PRO A 183 -8.26 16.11 0.22
CA PRO A 183 -9.45 16.37 -0.57
C PRO A 183 -9.85 15.21 -1.49
N ARG A 184 -8.87 14.56 -2.12
CA ARG A 184 -9.11 13.37 -2.97
C ARG A 184 -9.57 12.18 -2.13
N ILE A 185 -8.99 11.98 -0.94
CA ILE A 185 -9.40 10.93 -0.01
C ILE A 185 -10.84 11.13 0.45
N LYS A 186 -11.27 12.36 0.76
CA LYS A 186 -12.66 12.67 1.11
C LYS A 186 -13.63 12.37 -0.05
N GLN A 187 -13.26 12.74 -1.27
CA GLN A 187 -14.05 12.42 -2.48
C GLN A 187 -14.15 10.90 -2.70
N ALA A 188 -13.04 10.17 -2.57
CA ALA A 188 -13.03 8.72 -2.67
C ALA A 188 -13.89 8.06 -1.57
N TYR A 189 -13.82 8.58 -0.34
CA TYR A 189 -14.64 8.11 0.78
C TYR A 189 -16.13 8.27 0.50
N GLN A 190 -16.55 9.46 0.04
CA GLN A 190 -17.94 9.71 -0.35
C GLN A 190 -18.38 8.80 -1.52
N ARG A 191 -17.53 8.60 -2.52
CA ARG A 191 -17.81 7.72 -3.66
C ARG A 191 -18.00 6.26 -3.22
N LEU A 192 -17.12 5.76 -2.34
CA LEU A 192 -17.09 4.35 -1.95
C LEU A 192 -18.15 3.99 -0.92
N PHE A 193 -18.42 4.88 0.03
CA PHE A 193 -19.24 4.55 1.20
C PHE A 193 -20.55 5.34 1.27
N GLN A 194 -20.76 6.31 0.37
CA GLN A 194 -21.93 7.21 0.38
C GLN A 194 -22.06 7.96 1.73
N ARG A 195 -20.92 8.30 2.33
CA ARG A 195 -20.82 8.92 3.66
C ARG A 195 -19.78 10.04 3.66
N ASP A 196 -19.97 11.02 4.53
CA ASP A 196 -18.98 12.07 4.76
C ASP A 196 -17.89 11.58 5.73
N LEU A 197 -16.63 11.65 5.31
CA LEU A 197 -15.48 11.20 6.09
C LEU A 197 -15.34 11.96 7.41
N VAL A 198 -15.55 13.30 7.38
CA VAL A 198 -15.41 14.14 8.57
C VAL A 198 -16.48 13.79 9.60
N MET A 199 -17.70 13.56 9.14
CA MET A 199 -18.81 13.16 10.02
C MET A 199 -18.57 11.79 10.64
N ASP A 200 -18.08 10.81 9.89
CA ASP A 200 -17.76 9.48 10.43
C ASP A 200 -16.65 9.55 11.49
N VAL A 201 -15.56 10.27 11.23
CA VAL A 201 -14.49 10.46 12.22
C VAL A 201 -15.00 11.20 13.46
N ARG A 202 -15.85 12.22 13.29
CA ARG A 202 -16.45 12.94 14.42
C ARG A 202 -17.36 12.07 15.27
N SER A 203 -18.12 11.17 14.67
CA SER A 203 -19.02 10.28 15.41
C SER A 203 -18.29 9.25 16.25
N ASP A 204 -17.09 8.83 15.79
CA ASP A 204 -16.30 7.76 16.39
C ASP A 204 -15.24 8.25 17.39
N THR A 205 -15.03 9.56 17.50
CA THR A 205 -14.02 10.17 18.37
C THR A 205 -14.65 11.17 19.35
N SER A 206 -13.90 11.62 20.38
CA SER A 206 -14.41 12.55 21.39
C SER A 206 -13.35 13.56 21.86
N GLY A 207 -13.77 14.58 22.61
CA GLY A 207 -12.90 15.55 23.27
C GLY A 207 -11.94 16.28 22.32
N ASP A 208 -10.74 16.56 22.80
CA ASP A 208 -9.70 17.25 22.05
C ASP A 208 -9.12 16.40 20.90
N TYR A 209 -9.18 15.08 21.05
CA TYR A 209 -8.82 14.16 19.97
C TYR A 209 -9.71 14.36 18.73
N ARG A 210 -11.03 14.42 18.93
CA ARG A 210 -11.98 14.78 17.85
C ARG A 210 -11.67 16.14 17.25
N ARG A 211 -11.37 17.13 18.09
CA ARG A 211 -11.11 18.50 17.64
C ARG A 211 -9.92 18.55 16.70
N ILE A 212 -8.78 17.94 17.08
CA ILE A 212 -7.58 17.97 16.25
C ILE A 212 -7.76 17.17 14.95
N LEU A 213 -8.37 15.99 14.99
CA LEU A 213 -8.62 15.23 13.77
C LEU A 213 -9.55 15.97 12.80
N THR A 214 -10.63 16.56 13.33
CA THR A 214 -11.58 17.36 12.52
C THR A 214 -10.86 18.56 11.90
N TYR A 215 -10.01 19.26 12.66
CA TYR A 215 -9.22 20.38 12.15
C TYR A 215 -8.31 19.94 10.99
N LEU A 216 -7.55 18.85 11.16
CA LEU A 216 -6.68 18.33 10.10
C LEU A 216 -7.45 17.91 8.84
N LEU A 217 -8.65 17.40 8.98
CA LEU A 217 -9.51 16.99 7.87
C LEU A 217 -10.16 18.17 7.13
N THR A 218 -10.31 19.33 7.80
CA THR A 218 -11.02 20.49 7.24
C THR A 218 -10.09 21.63 6.83
N ARG A 219 -8.81 21.58 7.18
CA ARG A 219 -7.81 22.62 6.93
C ARG A 219 -7.49 22.83 5.43
N VAL A 220 -7.88 21.90 4.55
CA VAL A 220 -7.54 21.91 3.12
C VAL A 220 -8.80 22.05 2.28
#